data_aee40e1a6a5703a4a91eace9c17be54e
#
_entry.id   aee40e1a6a5703a4a91eace9c17be54e
#
_cell.length_a   1.000
_cell.length_b   1.000
_cell.length_c   1.000
_cell.angle_alpha   90.00
_cell.angle_beta   90.00
_cell.angle_gamma   90.00
#
_symmetry.space_group_name_H-M   'P 1'
#
loop_
_entity.id
_entity.type
_entity.pdbx_description
1 polymer ?
#
loop_
_entity_poly.entity_id
_entity_poly.type
_entity_poly.pdbx_seq_one_letter_code
_entity_poly.pdbx_strand_id
1 'polypeptide(L)'
;MRINWKPFVLSLAVLLILFPFVYLVFLSLASEWRFPEVWPSHVGLKNWATVFSSETGLLYSFFSSLIISLSVAVFSTASGFLISKAVFYHPKKRTLTLLAYFPYILAPVVFAACLSFFFLKMGLFGNMTGVVVAQFIIAFPYALLFFSSFWNEKVKSYEDLVATLGGNKWQTYTKVLLPLAKGLLLICFFQTFLISWFEYGLTSIIGVGKVQTLTIKVFLFIKEANYYYGALSCCLLIFPPVVLLYFNKRYVFKNGSDVS
;
A
#
# COMPACT_ATOMS: atom_id res chain seq x y z
N MET A 1 37.52 -8.23 -31.04
CA MET A 1 36.07 -7.92 -31.06
C MET A 1 35.53 -8.18 -29.66
N ARG A 2 35.30 -7.14 -28.83
CA ARG A 2 34.74 -7.32 -27.49
C ARG A 2 33.22 -7.51 -27.64
N ILE A 3 32.76 -8.74 -27.48
CA ILE A 3 31.32 -9.05 -27.49
C ILE A 3 30.66 -8.27 -26.34
N ASN A 4 29.75 -7.36 -26.68
CA ASN A 4 29.05 -6.56 -25.66
C ASN A 4 27.93 -7.39 -25.04
N TRP A 5 28.23 -8.08 -23.95
CA TRP A 5 27.28 -8.95 -23.23
C TRP A 5 26.18 -8.17 -22.50
N LYS A 6 26.30 -6.84 -22.35
CA LYS A 6 25.35 -6.00 -21.61
C LYS A 6 23.90 -6.13 -22.10
N PRO A 7 23.60 -6.03 -23.42
CA PRO A 7 22.23 -6.16 -23.88
C PRO A 7 21.64 -7.56 -23.66
N PHE A 8 22.45 -8.61 -23.79
CA PHE A 8 22.02 -9.98 -23.55
C PHE A 8 21.68 -10.22 -22.08
N VAL A 9 22.54 -9.78 -21.14
CA VAL A 9 22.30 -9.87 -19.70
C VAL A 9 21.07 -9.08 -19.30
N LEU A 10 20.90 -7.87 -19.87
CA LEU A 10 19.72 -7.04 -19.60
C LEU A 10 18.43 -7.70 -20.10
N SER A 11 18.43 -8.25 -21.31
CA SER A 11 17.29 -8.97 -21.88
C SER A 11 16.93 -10.20 -21.06
N LEU A 12 17.91 -10.97 -20.62
CA LEU A 12 17.71 -12.15 -19.77
C LEU A 12 17.14 -11.75 -18.40
N ALA A 13 17.65 -10.68 -17.80
CA ALA A 13 17.14 -10.17 -16.52
C ALA A 13 15.68 -9.72 -16.63
N VAL A 14 15.34 -8.98 -17.70
CA VAL A 14 13.95 -8.55 -17.97
C VAL A 14 13.04 -9.76 -18.16
N LEU A 15 13.47 -10.78 -18.90
CA LEU A 15 12.69 -12.00 -19.13
C LEU A 15 12.45 -12.77 -17.81
N LEU A 16 13.49 -12.91 -16.97
CA LEU A 16 13.37 -13.57 -15.66
C LEU A 16 12.42 -12.82 -14.70
N ILE A 17 12.42 -11.48 -14.75
CA ILE A 17 11.52 -10.67 -13.92
C ILE A 17 10.08 -10.75 -14.42
N LEU A 18 9.87 -10.71 -15.74
CA LEU A 18 8.52 -10.73 -16.32
C LEU A 18 7.89 -12.12 -16.34
N PHE A 19 8.70 -13.18 -16.40
CA PHE A 19 8.22 -14.56 -16.49
C PHE A 19 7.17 -14.94 -15.44
N PRO A 20 7.37 -14.70 -14.13
CA PRO A 20 6.38 -15.08 -13.11
C PRO A 20 5.05 -14.31 -13.29
N PHE A 21 5.08 -13.05 -13.74
CA PHE A 21 3.86 -12.29 -14.00
C PHE A 21 3.09 -12.82 -15.21
N VAL A 22 3.80 -13.12 -16.30
CA VAL A 22 3.20 -13.72 -17.50
C VAL A 22 2.62 -15.10 -17.17
N TYR A 23 3.35 -15.91 -16.40
CA TYR A 23 2.91 -17.22 -15.97
C TYR A 23 1.66 -17.15 -15.07
N LEU A 24 1.60 -16.17 -14.14
CA LEU A 24 0.41 -15.92 -13.32
C LEU A 24 -0.83 -15.58 -14.17
N VAL A 25 -0.66 -14.69 -15.16
CA VAL A 25 -1.76 -14.35 -16.08
C VAL A 25 -2.20 -15.59 -16.85
N PHE A 26 -1.25 -16.38 -17.35
CA PHE A 26 -1.55 -17.61 -18.07
C PHE A 26 -2.28 -18.62 -17.18
N LEU A 27 -1.84 -18.82 -15.94
CA LEU A 27 -2.46 -19.70 -14.97
C LEU A 27 -3.87 -19.22 -14.56
N SER A 28 -4.11 -17.91 -14.52
CA SER A 28 -5.44 -17.36 -14.24
C SER A 28 -6.49 -17.68 -15.32
N LEU A 29 -6.03 -17.99 -16.53
CA LEU A 29 -6.87 -18.39 -17.67
C LEU A 29 -7.05 -19.92 -17.76
N ALA A 30 -6.39 -20.70 -16.90
CA ALA A 30 -6.48 -22.15 -16.90
C ALA A 30 -7.86 -22.60 -16.43
N SER A 31 -8.60 -23.32 -17.25
CA SER A 31 -9.88 -23.90 -16.86
C SER A 31 -9.75 -25.27 -16.18
N GLU A 32 -8.74 -26.04 -16.56
CA GLU A 32 -8.37 -27.31 -15.92
C GLU A 32 -6.84 -27.37 -15.83
N TRP A 33 -6.34 -27.45 -14.62
CA TRP A 33 -4.92 -27.62 -14.34
C TRP A 33 -4.76 -28.60 -13.18
N ARG A 34 -3.89 -29.60 -13.37
CA ARG A 34 -3.59 -30.61 -12.35
C ARG A 34 -2.09 -30.63 -12.08
N PHE A 35 -1.72 -30.47 -10.83
CA PHE A 35 -0.34 -30.70 -10.42
C PHE A 35 0.06 -32.16 -10.70
N PRO A 36 1.25 -32.46 -11.31
CA PRO A 36 2.43 -31.61 -11.52
C PRO A 36 2.56 -31.00 -12.94
N GLU A 37 1.51 -30.88 -13.72
CA GLU A 37 1.59 -30.31 -15.06
C GLU A 37 2.06 -28.86 -15.01
N VAL A 38 3.01 -28.48 -15.89
CA VAL A 38 3.50 -27.11 -15.98
C VAL A 38 2.55 -26.23 -16.80
N TRP A 39 1.88 -26.81 -17.79
CA TRP A 39 0.96 -26.10 -18.68
C TRP A 39 -0.46 -26.59 -18.49
N PRO A 40 -1.46 -25.69 -18.42
CA PRO A 40 -2.87 -26.09 -18.33
C PRO A 40 -3.34 -26.73 -19.64
N SER A 41 -4.16 -27.78 -19.52
CA SER A 41 -4.70 -28.53 -20.66
C SER A 41 -5.72 -27.70 -21.45
N HIS A 42 -6.47 -26.82 -20.78
CA HIS A 42 -7.48 -25.96 -21.39
C HIS A 42 -7.37 -24.53 -20.86
N VAL A 43 -7.40 -23.57 -21.78
CA VAL A 43 -7.34 -22.13 -21.48
C VAL A 43 -8.68 -21.50 -21.85
N GLY A 44 -9.25 -20.71 -20.95
CA GLY A 44 -10.53 -20.05 -21.19
C GLY A 44 -10.82 -18.94 -20.17
N LEU A 45 -11.83 -18.13 -20.47
CA LEU A 45 -12.25 -17.02 -19.60
C LEU A 45 -13.30 -17.43 -18.55
N LYS A 46 -13.60 -18.72 -18.41
CA LYS A 46 -14.65 -19.22 -17.49
C LYS A 46 -14.39 -18.77 -16.05
N ASN A 47 -13.16 -18.87 -15.57
CA ASN A 47 -12.79 -18.46 -14.22
C ASN A 47 -12.90 -16.95 -14.00
N TRP A 48 -12.63 -16.14 -15.04
CA TRP A 48 -12.84 -14.69 -14.97
C TRP A 48 -14.32 -14.31 -14.92
N ALA A 49 -15.19 -15.08 -15.56
CA ALA A 49 -16.63 -14.89 -15.44
C ALA A 49 -17.13 -15.17 -14.01
N THR A 50 -16.55 -16.14 -13.30
CA THR A 50 -16.90 -16.44 -11.91
C THR A 50 -16.45 -15.36 -10.90
N VAL A 51 -15.53 -14.45 -11.27
CA VAL A 51 -15.20 -13.29 -10.43
C VAL A 51 -16.44 -12.44 -10.14
N PHE A 52 -17.32 -12.33 -11.12
CA PHE A 52 -18.56 -11.56 -11.01
C PHE A 52 -19.70 -12.34 -10.33
N SER A 53 -19.51 -13.63 -10.09
CA SER A 53 -20.47 -14.43 -9.31
C SER A 53 -20.25 -14.25 -7.81
N SER A 54 -21.31 -14.32 -7.04
CA SER A 54 -21.25 -14.25 -5.58
C SER A 54 -20.54 -15.46 -4.93
N GLU A 55 -20.39 -16.56 -5.66
CA GLU A 55 -19.85 -17.83 -5.16
C GLU A 55 -18.40 -17.70 -4.67
N THR A 56 -17.56 -16.98 -5.41
CA THR A 56 -16.14 -16.80 -5.04
C THR A 56 -15.92 -15.72 -3.99
N GLY A 57 -16.83 -14.77 -3.88
CA GLY A 57 -16.71 -13.59 -3.02
C GLY A 57 -15.50 -12.69 -3.36
N LEU A 58 -14.90 -12.85 -4.57
CA LEU A 58 -13.71 -12.12 -4.99
C LEU A 58 -13.97 -10.62 -5.16
N LEU A 59 -15.11 -10.25 -5.76
CA LEU A 59 -15.50 -8.84 -5.88
C LEU A 59 -15.65 -8.17 -4.51
N TYR A 60 -16.33 -8.84 -3.59
CA TYR A 60 -16.48 -8.31 -2.23
C TYR A 60 -15.11 -8.08 -1.59
N SER A 61 -14.20 -9.07 -1.69
CA SER A 61 -12.86 -8.97 -1.14
C SER A 61 -12.00 -7.89 -1.83
N PHE A 62 -12.18 -7.69 -3.13
CA PHE A 62 -11.53 -6.62 -3.88
C PHE A 62 -11.96 -5.24 -3.38
N PHE A 63 -13.26 -4.98 -3.30
CA PHE A 63 -13.78 -3.69 -2.81
C PHE A 63 -13.48 -3.48 -1.32
N SER A 64 -13.56 -4.53 -0.48
CA SER A 64 -13.16 -4.45 0.92
C SER A 64 -11.70 -4.06 1.07
N SER A 65 -10.79 -4.69 0.31
CA SER A 65 -9.37 -4.30 0.27
C SER A 65 -9.19 -2.86 -0.18
N LEU A 66 -9.90 -2.44 -1.22
CA LEU A 66 -9.79 -1.08 -1.76
C LEU A 66 -10.23 -0.04 -0.73
N ILE A 67 -11.37 -0.25 -0.07
CA ILE A 67 -11.89 0.66 0.96
C ILE A 67 -10.93 0.73 2.16
N ILE A 68 -10.45 -0.42 2.65
CA ILE A 68 -9.49 -0.47 3.76
C ILE A 68 -8.23 0.30 3.39
N SER A 69 -7.61 -0.02 2.25
CA SER A 69 -6.32 0.55 1.87
C SER A 69 -6.40 2.03 1.53
N LEU A 70 -7.49 2.49 0.89
CA LEU A 70 -7.70 3.91 0.65
C LEU A 70 -7.92 4.67 1.97
N SER A 71 -8.71 4.12 2.90
CA SER A 71 -8.92 4.73 4.21
C SER A 71 -7.62 4.86 4.98
N VAL A 72 -6.84 3.78 5.08
CA VAL A 72 -5.54 3.79 5.75
C VAL A 72 -4.60 4.78 5.09
N ALA A 73 -4.52 4.81 3.76
CA ALA A 73 -3.65 5.72 3.02
C ALA A 73 -4.00 7.19 3.26
N VAL A 74 -5.30 7.54 3.19
CA VAL A 74 -5.77 8.90 3.44
C VAL A 74 -5.47 9.33 4.87
N PHE A 75 -5.87 8.53 5.86
CA PHE A 75 -5.68 8.89 7.27
C PHE A 75 -4.21 8.94 7.65
N SER A 76 -3.39 7.98 7.21
CA SER A 76 -1.96 7.97 7.52
C SER A 76 -1.22 9.11 6.86
N THR A 77 -1.48 9.40 5.59
CA THR A 77 -0.83 10.51 4.88
C THR A 77 -1.22 11.85 5.48
N ALA A 78 -2.51 12.09 5.72
CA ALA A 78 -3.00 13.35 6.27
C ALA A 78 -2.47 13.59 7.69
N SER A 79 -2.64 12.62 8.60
CA SER A 79 -2.16 12.73 9.97
C SER A 79 -0.63 12.75 10.05
N GLY A 80 0.05 11.94 9.25
CA GLY A 80 1.50 11.91 9.16
C GLY A 80 2.07 13.27 8.73
N PHE A 81 1.48 13.92 7.72
CA PHE A 81 1.89 15.26 7.30
C PHE A 81 1.68 16.32 8.39
N LEU A 82 0.51 16.33 9.02
CA LEU A 82 0.19 17.31 10.07
C LEU A 82 1.05 17.11 11.33
N ILE A 83 1.19 15.87 11.80
CA ILE A 83 1.89 15.58 13.05
C ILE A 83 3.41 15.66 12.87
N SER A 84 3.94 15.30 11.70
CA SER A 84 5.38 15.38 11.41
C SER A 84 5.91 16.82 11.55
N LYS A 85 5.10 17.82 11.22
CA LYS A 85 5.44 19.23 11.46
C LYS A 85 5.64 19.50 12.95
N ALA A 86 4.67 19.10 13.78
CA ALA A 86 4.73 19.29 15.22
C ALA A 86 5.93 18.56 15.85
N VAL A 87 6.22 17.35 15.38
CA VAL A 87 7.37 16.56 15.84
C VAL A 87 8.69 17.20 15.45
N PHE A 88 8.81 17.69 14.22
CA PHE A 88 10.06 18.29 13.72
C PHE A 88 10.47 19.53 14.51
N TYR A 89 9.53 20.42 14.86
CA TYR A 89 9.79 21.64 15.62
C TYR A 89 9.78 21.42 17.14
N HIS A 90 9.53 20.19 17.61
CA HIS A 90 9.49 19.90 19.04
C HIS A 90 10.90 19.76 19.63
N PRO A 91 11.18 20.30 20.85
CA PRO A 91 12.50 20.19 21.48
C PRO A 91 12.95 18.74 21.70
N LYS A 92 12.00 17.81 21.93
CA LYS A 92 12.26 16.37 22.08
C LYS A 92 12.05 15.57 20.78
N LYS A 93 12.32 16.19 19.61
CA LYS A 93 12.12 15.56 18.29
C LYS A 93 12.77 14.18 18.18
N ARG A 94 13.99 14.01 18.71
CA ARG A 94 14.74 12.75 18.65
C ARG A 94 13.98 11.60 19.36
N THR A 95 13.46 11.88 20.56
CA THR A 95 12.70 10.89 21.33
C THR A 95 11.38 10.54 20.64
N LEU A 96 10.65 11.54 20.11
CA LEU A 96 9.39 11.32 19.39
C LEU A 96 9.61 10.52 18.09
N THR A 97 10.70 10.80 17.37
CA THR A 97 11.07 10.02 16.19
C THR A 97 11.43 8.59 16.54
N LEU A 98 12.16 8.36 17.65
CA LEU A 98 12.46 7.00 18.11
C LEU A 98 11.19 6.23 18.51
N LEU A 99 10.23 6.87 19.16
CA LEU A 99 8.94 6.26 19.48
C LEU A 99 8.16 5.88 18.20
N ALA A 100 8.29 6.64 17.12
CA ALA A 100 7.65 6.32 15.85
C ALA A 100 8.23 5.05 15.21
N TYR A 101 9.46 4.64 15.52
CA TYR A 101 10.03 3.38 15.05
C TYR A 101 9.55 2.16 15.83
N PHE A 102 8.93 2.35 17.01
CA PHE A 102 8.54 1.24 17.89
C PHE A 102 7.68 0.16 17.21
N PRO A 103 6.65 0.49 16.41
CA PRO A 103 5.82 -0.53 15.74
C PRO A 103 6.61 -1.42 14.76
N TYR A 104 7.76 -0.97 14.25
CA TYR A 104 8.59 -1.73 13.31
C TYR A 104 9.55 -2.71 13.98
N ILE A 105 9.69 -2.66 15.31
CA ILE A 105 10.52 -3.61 16.06
C ILE A 105 9.84 -4.98 16.10
N LEU A 106 8.51 -5.03 16.04
CA LEU A 106 7.73 -6.25 16.11
C LEU A 106 7.25 -6.65 14.71
N ALA A 107 7.25 -7.96 14.44
CA ALA A 107 6.60 -8.46 13.24
C ALA A 107 5.08 -8.14 13.27
N PRO A 108 4.45 -7.76 12.14
CA PRO A 108 3.04 -7.36 12.11
C PRO A 108 2.09 -8.37 12.76
N VAL A 109 2.35 -9.66 12.59
CA VAL A 109 1.56 -10.76 13.18
C VAL A 109 1.65 -10.74 14.71
N VAL A 110 2.86 -10.56 15.27
CA VAL A 110 3.07 -10.48 16.73
C VAL A 110 2.40 -9.24 17.29
N PHE A 111 2.55 -8.12 16.58
CA PHE A 111 1.90 -6.86 16.96
C PHE A 111 0.37 -7.00 16.96
N ALA A 112 -0.20 -7.66 15.96
CA ALA A 112 -1.64 -7.95 15.88
C ALA A 112 -2.12 -8.81 17.06
N ALA A 113 -1.36 -9.84 17.44
CA ALA A 113 -1.68 -10.67 18.58
C ALA A 113 -1.71 -9.86 19.91
N CYS A 114 -0.75 -8.95 20.10
CA CYS A 114 -0.74 -8.05 21.24
C CYS A 114 -1.94 -7.07 21.24
N LEU A 115 -2.33 -6.56 20.06
CA LEU A 115 -3.48 -5.67 19.93
C LEU A 115 -4.82 -6.37 20.12
N SER A 116 -4.92 -7.67 19.82
CA SER A 116 -6.18 -8.43 19.82
C SER A 116 -6.94 -8.31 21.14
N PHE A 117 -6.23 -8.36 22.26
CA PHE A 117 -6.84 -8.23 23.59
C PHE A 117 -7.53 -6.88 23.77
N PHE A 118 -6.87 -5.80 23.38
CA PHE A 118 -7.44 -4.45 23.50
C PHE A 118 -8.60 -4.26 22.52
N PHE A 119 -8.45 -4.75 21.29
CA PHE A 119 -9.48 -4.64 20.25
C PHE A 119 -10.72 -5.44 20.60
N LEU A 120 -10.57 -6.57 21.28
CA LEU A 120 -11.69 -7.35 21.76
C LEU A 120 -12.49 -6.58 22.83
N LYS A 121 -11.80 -5.94 23.78
CA LYS A 121 -12.45 -5.07 24.79
C LYS A 121 -13.11 -3.84 24.20
N MET A 122 -12.54 -3.28 23.11
CA MET A 122 -13.08 -2.08 22.46
C MET A 122 -14.17 -2.40 21.41
N GLY A 123 -14.50 -3.68 21.19
CA GLY A 123 -15.48 -4.09 20.16
C GLY A 123 -14.98 -3.89 18.73
N LEU A 124 -13.67 -3.74 18.51
CA LEU A 124 -13.04 -3.56 17.20
C LEU A 124 -12.60 -4.87 16.57
N PHE A 125 -12.61 -5.97 17.32
CA PHE A 125 -12.18 -7.27 16.85
C PHE A 125 -13.23 -7.92 15.94
N GLY A 126 -12.79 -8.44 14.79
CA GLY A 126 -13.66 -9.11 13.81
C GLY A 126 -14.52 -8.16 12.96
N ASN A 127 -14.15 -6.88 12.87
CA ASN A 127 -14.84 -5.92 12.01
C ASN A 127 -13.86 -5.08 11.17
N MET A 128 -14.38 -4.45 10.13
CA MET A 128 -13.60 -3.68 9.15
C MET A 128 -12.93 -2.46 9.78
N THR A 129 -13.59 -1.78 10.70
CA THR A 129 -13.05 -0.61 11.40
C THR A 129 -11.83 -0.99 12.23
N GLY A 130 -11.87 -2.13 12.91
CA GLY A 130 -10.72 -2.67 13.64
C GLY A 130 -9.52 -2.95 12.74
N VAL A 131 -9.74 -3.54 11.57
CA VAL A 131 -8.66 -3.77 10.59
C VAL A 131 -8.07 -2.45 10.12
N VAL A 132 -8.90 -1.44 9.78
CA VAL A 132 -8.41 -0.11 9.38
C VAL A 132 -7.58 0.54 10.47
N VAL A 133 -8.04 0.51 11.73
CA VAL A 133 -7.30 1.07 12.88
C VAL A 133 -5.98 0.34 13.09
N ALA A 134 -5.97 -1.00 13.03
CA ALA A 134 -4.75 -1.80 13.21
C ALA A 134 -3.70 -1.48 12.13
N GLN A 135 -4.11 -1.41 10.88
CA GLN A 135 -3.22 -1.07 9.78
C GLN A 135 -2.77 0.40 9.83
N PHE A 136 -3.65 1.30 10.26
CA PHE A 136 -3.29 2.71 10.48
C PHE A 136 -2.17 2.85 11.52
N ILE A 137 -2.21 2.10 12.62
CA ILE A 137 -1.17 2.15 13.67
C ILE A 137 0.22 1.82 13.10
N ILE A 138 0.33 0.98 12.06
CA ILE A 138 1.60 0.68 11.39
C ILE A 138 1.91 1.69 10.28
N ALA A 139 0.92 2.09 9.48
CA ALA A 139 1.13 2.98 8.34
C ALA A 139 1.40 4.43 8.75
N PHE A 140 0.81 4.89 9.87
CA PHE A 140 0.99 6.27 10.37
C PHE A 140 2.44 6.61 10.71
N PRO A 141 3.20 5.80 11.47
CA PRO A 141 4.61 6.06 11.73
C PRO A 141 5.45 6.16 10.45
N TYR A 142 5.14 5.33 9.43
CA TYR A 142 5.78 5.45 8.12
C TYR A 142 5.56 6.84 7.53
N ALA A 143 4.33 7.31 7.47
CA ALA A 143 4.00 8.62 6.93
C ALA A 143 4.66 9.75 7.73
N LEU A 144 4.68 9.65 9.07
CA LEU A 144 5.33 10.61 9.95
C LEU A 144 6.84 10.71 9.66
N LEU A 145 7.53 9.59 9.54
CA LEU A 145 8.95 9.53 9.24
C LEU A 145 9.24 10.02 7.81
N PHE A 146 8.40 9.66 6.85
CA PHE A 146 8.51 10.10 5.46
C PHE A 146 8.46 11.62 5.34
N PHE A 147 7.51 12.27 6.01
CA PHE A 147 7.40 13.72 5.99
C PHE A 147 8.41 14.46 6.88
N SER A 148 9.11 13.76 7.77
CA SER A 148 10.14 14.42 8.61
C SER A 148 11.25 15.06 7.79
N SER A 149 11.56 14.55 6.61
CA SER A 149 12.56 15.10 5.67
C SER A 149 12.08 16.35 4.92
N PHE A 150 10.77 16.56 4.83
CA PHE A 150 10.20 17.74 4.18
C PHE A 150 10.42 19.03 5.00
N TRP A 151 10.37 18.91 6.33
CA TRP A 151 10.49 20.05 7.24
C TRP A 151 11.95 20.46 7.39
N ASN A 152 12.26 21.70 7.00
CA ASN A 152 13.59 22.29 7.10
C ASN A 152 13.46 23.81 7.27
N GLU A 153 14.58 24.50 7.49
CA GLU A 153 14.60 25.96 7.69
C GLU A 153 14.06 26.73 6.48
N LYS A 154 14.20 26.21 5.27
CA LYS A 154 13.64 26.84 4.05
C LYS A 154 12.11 26.82 4.06
N VAL A 155 11.50 25.69 4.45
CA VAL A 155 10.04 25.60 4.58
C VAL A 155 9.56 26.54 5.68
N LYS A 156 10.29 26.64 6.80
CA LYS A 156 9.99 27.58 7.86
C LYS A 156 10.04 29.04 7.39
N SER A 157 11.03 29.41 6.59
CA SER A 157 11.14 30.76 6.04
C SER A 157 9.93 31.16 5.17
N TYR A 158 9.34 30.19 4.43
CA TYR A 158 8.10 30.44 3.70
C TYR A 158 6.90 30.68 4.63
N GLU A 159 6.82 29.97 5.75
CA GLU A 159 5.77 30.20 6.76
C GLU A 159 5.91 31.58 7.39
N ASP A 160 7.14 31.98 7.75
CA ASP A 160 7.45 33.28 8.35
C ASP A 160 7.13 34.42 7.35
N LEU A 161 7.43 34.23 6.06
CA LEU A 161 7.06 35.17 5.00
C LEU A 161 5.55 35.39 4.90
N VAL A 162 4.75 34.29 4.95
CA VAL A 162 3.29 34.43 4.95
C VAL A 162 2.79 35.17 6.19
N ALA A 163 3.41 34.92 7.35
CA ALA A 163 3.05 35.62 8.60
C ALA A 163 3.37 37.09 8.54
N THR A 164 4.51 37.50 7.97
CA THR A 164 4.89 38.94 7.79
C THR A 164 3.96 39.67 6.81
N LEU A 165 3.39 38.95 5.84
CA LEU A 165 2.39 39.47 4.91
C LEU A 165 0.95 39.49 5.49
N GLY A 166 0.77 39.18 6.79
CA GLY A 166 -0.52 39.17 7.47
C GLY A 166 -1.38 37.93 7.15
N GLY A 167 -0.79 36.87 6.57
CA GLY A 167 -1.49 35.61 6.29
C GLY A 167 -1.76 34.81 7.55
N ASN A 168 -2.87 34.07 7.58
CA ASN A 168 -3.21 33.19 8.68
C ASN A 168 -2.69 31.75 8.46
N LYS A 169 -2.75 30.91 9.52
CA LYS A 169 -2.26 29.52 9.48
C LYS A 169 -2.96 28.69 8.40
N TRP A 170 -4.23 28.88 8.14
CA TRP A 170 -4.98 28.18 7.09
C TRP A 170 -4.48 28.53 5.71
N GLN A 171 -4.21 29.82 5.46
CA GLN A 171 -3.62 30.27 4.20
C GLN A 171 -2.22 29.70 4.01
N THR A 172 -1.39 29.65 5.06
CA THR A 172 -0.08 29.02 5.03
C THR A 172 -0.19 27.53 4.61
N TYR A 173 -1.10 26.77 5.23
CA TYR A 173 -1.30 25.37 4.86
C TYR A 173 -1.78 25.20 3.43
N THR A 174 -2.87 25.89 3.05
CA THR A 174 -3.56 25.63 1.77
C THR A 174 -2.85 26.25 0.57
N LYS A 175 -2.23 27.45 0.73
CA LYS A 175 -1.63 28.18 -0.37
C LYS A 175 -0.11 27.94 -0.53
N VAL A 176 0.57 27.48 0.53
CA VAL A 176 2.03 27.31 0.51
C VAL A 176 2.42 25.85 0.77
N LEU A 177 2.08 25.30 1.95
CA LEU A 177 2.60 23.99 2.36
C LEU A 177 2.03 22.85 1.53
N LEU A 178 0.71 22.80 1.29
CA LEU A 178 0.09 21.75 0.48
C LEU A 178 0.54 21.75 -0.98
N PRO A 179 0.60 22.90 -1.69
CA PRO A 179 1.16 22.95 -3.04
C PRO A 179 2.63 22.51 -3.10
N LEU A 180 3.45 22.97 -2.12
CA LEU A 180 4.88 22.63 -2.04
C LEU A 180 5.09 21.12 -1.75
N ALA A 181 4.25 20.54 -0.90
CA ALA A 181 4.31 19.12 -0.52
C ALA A 181 3.55 18.18 -1.48
N LYS A 182 2.85 18.68 -2.50
CA LYS A 182 1.94 17.89 -3.36
C LYS A 182 2.57 16.61 -3.89
N GLY A 183 3.79 16.67 -4.42
CA GLY A 183 4.49 15.49 -4.94
C GLY A 183 4.78 14.47 -3.83
N LEU A 184 5.26 14.93 -2.67
CA LEU A 184 5.53 14.07 -1.52
C LEU A 184 4.27 13.46 -0.92
N LEU A 185 3.16 14.23 -0.87
CA LEU A 185 1.86 13.74 -0.43
C LEU A 185 1.36 12.59 -1.31
N LEU A 186 1.49 12.72 -2.64
CA LEU A 186 1.11 11.66 -3.58
C LEU A 186 1.99 10.42 -3.42
N ILE A 187 3.30 10.59 -3.25
CA ILE A 187 4.22 9.47 -3.03
C ILE A 187 3.90 8.76 -1.71
N CYS A 188 3.73 9.51 -0.63
CA CYS A 188 3.40 8.94 0.68
C CYS A 188 2.06 8.22 0.67
N PHE A 189 1.03 8.80 0.05
CA PHE A 189 -0.27 8.17 -0.14
C PHE A 189 -0.15 6.84 -0.89
N PHE A 190 0.61 6.82 -1.98
CA PHE A 190 0.84 5.60 -2.74
C PHE A 190 1.55 4.52 -1.91
N GLN A 191 2.60 4.90 -1.17
CA GLN A 191 3.34 3.97 -0.32
C GLN A 191 2.48 3.41 0.82
N THR A 192 1.73 4.27 1.53
CA THR A 192 0.84 3.84 2.60
C THR A 192 -0.33 3.00 2.09
N PHE A 193 -0.81 3.29 0.86
CA PHE A 193 -1.76 2.42 0.16
C PHE A 193 -1.16 1.03 -0.08
N LEU A 194 0.06 0.93 -0.60
CA LEU A 194 0.71 -0.37 -0.85
C LEU A 194 0.96 -1.15 0.44
N ILE A 195 1.38 -0.49 1.52
CA ILE A 195 1.56 -1.11 2.84
C ILE A 195 0.25 -1.77 3.29
N SER A 196 -0.86 -1.07 3.16
CA SER A 196 -2.18 -1.58 3.52
C SER A 196 -2.72 -2.62 2.53
N TRP A 197 -2.53 -2.40 1.23
CA TRP A 197 -3.05 -3.26 0.15
C TRP A 197 -2.51 -4.68 0.20
N PHE A 198 -1.21 -4.83 0.48
CA PHE A 198 -0.55 -6.13 0.57
C PHE A 198 -0.53 -6.71 1.99
N GLU A 199 -1.17 -6.03 2.95
CA GLU A 199 -1.16 -6.47 4.33
C GLU A 199 -2.01 -7.73 4.51
N TYR A 200 -1.44 -8.73 5.19
CA TYR A 200 -2.09 -10.01 5.50
C TYR A 200 -2.15 -10.29 7.01
N GLY A 201 -1.04 -10.03 7.72
CA GLY A 201 -0.85 -10.49 9.09
C GLY A 201 -1.82 -9.89 10.10
N LEU A 202 -1.97 -8.55 10.09
CA LEU A 202 -2.93 -7.84 10.94
C LEU A 202 -4.37 -8.20 10.57
N THR A 203 -4.65 -8.23 9.27
CA THR A 203 -6.01 -8.51 8.78
C THR A 203 -6.46 -9.91 9.11
N SER A 204 -5.57 -10.90 9.02
CA SER A 204 -5.90 -12.30 9.34
C SER A 204 -6.23 -12.49 10.82
N ILE A 205 -5.50 -11.80 11.72
CA ILE A 205 -5.69 -11.92 13.16
C ILE A 205 -6.85 -11.04 13.66
N ILE A 206 -6.84 -9.75 13.32
CA ILE A 206 -7.86 -8.80 13.81
C ILE A 206 -9.21 -9.03 13.13
N GLY A 207 -9.20 -9.36 11.83
CA GLY A 207 -10.41 -9.62 11.04
C GLY A 207 -11.08 -10.96 11.31
N VAL A 208 -10.35 -11.93 11.89
CA VAL A 208 -10.86 -13.27 12.33
C VAL A 208 -11.70 -13.95 11.25
N GLY A 209 -11.29 -13.89 9.99
CA GLY A 209 -12.03 -14.47 8.87
C GLY A 209 -13.34 -13.75 8.49
N LYS A 210 -13.84 -12.81 9.32
CA LYS A 210 -15.04 -12.01 9.00
C LYS A 210 -14.74 -10.90 8.00
N VAL A 211 -13.53 -10.31 8.08
CA VAL A 211 -13.06 -9.31 7.11
C VAL A 211 -12.23 -10.02 6.04
N GLN A 212 -12.80 -10.15 4.88
CA GLN A 212 -12.18 -10.84 3.74
C GLN A 212 -11.54 -9.81 2.81
N THR A 213 -10.21 -9.71 2.83
CA THR A 213 -9.45 -8.92 1.85
C THR A 213 -8.99 -9.82 0.70
N LEU A 214 -8.59 -9.19 -0.40
CA LEU A 214 -8.10 -9.91 -1.56
C LEU A 214 -6.82 -10.71 -1.23
N THR A 215 -5.94 -10.14 -0.41
CA THR A 215 -4.73 -10.80 0.08
C THR A 215 -5.08 -12.07 0.88
N ILE A 216 -6.11 -12.01 1.76
CA ILE A 216 -6.59 -13.20 2.48
C ILE A 216 -7.13 -14.26 1.51
N LYS A 217 -7.86 -13.86 0.47
CA LYS A 217 -8.38 -14.79 -0.55
C LYS A 217 -7.26 -15.49 -1.32
N VAL A 218 -6.19 -14.78 -1.67
CA VAL A 218 -5.00 -15.41 -2.30
C VAL A 218 -4.47 -16.55 -1.43
N PHE A 219 -4.21 -16.28 -0.13
CA PHE A 219 -3.71 -17.29 0.79
C PHE A 219 -4.71 -18.43 1.04
N LEU A 220 -6.01 -18.14 1.05
CA LEU A 220 -7.05 -19.14 1.20
C LEU A 220 -7.03 -20.12 0.01
N PHE A 221 -7.07 -19.62 -1.21
CA PHE A 221 -7.05 -20.46 -2.41
C PHE A 221 -5.76 -21.29 -2.54
N ILE A 222 -4.60 -20.73 -2.14
CA ILE A 222 -3.35 -21.49 -2.10
C ILE A 222 -3.44 -22.64 -1.09
N LYS A 223 -4.02 -22.43 0.11
CA LYS A 223 -4.23 -23.48 1.11
C LYS A 223 -5.22 -24.56 0.66
N GLU A 224 -6.20 -24.18 -0.13
CA GLU A 224 -7.19 -25.10 -0.73
C GLU A 224 -6.65 -25.80 -1.98
N ALA A 225 -5.37 -25.62 -2.34
CA ALA A 225 -4.74 -26.12 -3.57
C ALA A 225 -5.48 -25.69 -4.86
N ASN A 226 -6.21 -24.57 -4.80
CA ASN A 226 -6.94 -23.99 -5.92
C ASN A 226 -6.10 -22.91 -6.60
N TYR A 227 -5.11 -23.36 -7.38
CA TYR A 227 -4.06 -22.48 -7.92
C TYR A 227 -4.57 -21.51 -8.99
N TYR A 228 -5.60 -21.87 -9.77
CA TYR A 228 -6.15 -20.98 -10.79
C TYR A 228 -6.96 -19.82 -10.17
N TYR A 229 -7.75 -20.05 -9.12
CA TYR A 229 -8.36 -18.94 -8.36
C TYR A 229 -7.33 -18.15 -7.55
N GLY A 230 -6.28 -18.81 -7.05
CA GLY A 230 -5.13 -18.13 -6.47
C GLY A 230 -4.45 -17.18 -7.46
N ALA A 231 -4.14 -17.68 -8.66
CA ALA A 231 -3.51 -16.85 -9.72
C ALA A 231 -4.41 -15.71 -10.19
N LEU A 232 -5.72 -15.96 -10.34
CA LEU A 232 -6.70 -14.94 -10.69
C LEU A 232 -6.78 -13.86 -9.62
N SER A 233 -6.81 -14.25 -8.34
CA SER A 233 -6.78 -13.30 -7.21
C SER A 233 -5.50 -12.48 -7.18
N CYS A 234 -4.34 -13.07 -7.53
CA CYS A 234 -3.07 -12.35 -7.68
C CYS A 234 -3.12 -11.35 -8.84
N CYS A 235 -3.72 -11.70 -9.97
CA CYS A 235 -3.91 -10.76 -11.09
C CYS A 235 -4.76 -9.56 -10.65
N LEU A 236 -5.85 -9.77 -9.92
CA LEU A 236 -6.66 -8.70 -9.36
C LEU A 236 -5.89 -7.86 -8.34
N LEU A 237 -5.00 -8.51 -7.55
CA LEU A 237 -4.18 -7.82 -6.55
C LEU A 237 -3.13 -6.89 -7.19
N ILE A 238 -2.62 -7.22 -8.38
CA ILE A 238 -1.64 -6.42 -9.12
C ILE A 238 -2.29 -5.19 -9.78
N PHE A 239 -3.57 -5.26 -10.15
CA PHE A 239 -4.23 -4.23 -10.96
C PHE A 239 -4.24 -2.83 -10.31
N PRO A 240 -4.74 -2.58 -9.06
CA PRO A 240 -4.78 -1.25 -8.48
C PRO A 240 -3.41 -0.61 -8.25
N PRO A 241 -2.37 -1.32 -7.77
CA PRO A 241 -1.01 -0.77 -7.70
C PRO A 241 -0.47 -0.29 -9.05
N VAL A 242 -0.69 -1.05 -10.12
CA VAL A 242 -0.23 -0.66 -11.47
C VAL A 242 -0.94 0.61 -11.95
N VAL A 243 -2.25 0.70 -11.74
CA VAL A 243 -3.04 1.89 -12.07
C VAL A 243 -2.55 3.10 -11.28
N LEU A 244 -2.36 2.97 -9.97
CA LEU A 244 -1.86 4.05 -9.12
C LEU A 244 -0.42 4.46 -9.47
N LEU A 245 0.43 3.50 -9.83
CA LEU A 245 1.80 3.76 -10.28
C LEU A 245 1.81 4.57 -11.58
N TYR A 246 0.93 4.25 -12.53
CA TYR A 246 0.77 5.00 -13.77
C TYR A 246 0.37 6.46 -13.50
N PHE A 247 -0.60 6.68 -12.60
CA PHE A 247 -1.00 8.03 -12.19
C PHE A 247 0.15 8.75 -11.47
N ASN A 248 0.83 8.10 -10.54
CA ASN A 248 1.95 8.70 -9.82
C ASN A 248 3.08 9.12 -10.77
N LYS A 249 3.46 8.25 -11.72
CA LYS A 249 4.47 8.59 -12.74
C LYS A 249 4.05 9.83 -13.55
N ARG A 250 2.80 9.93 -13.97
CA ARG A 250 2.32 11.04 -14.79
C ARG A 250 2.33 12.38 -14.04
N TYR A 251 2.01 12.38 -12.73
CA TYR A 251 1.90 13.62 -11.95
C TYR A 251 3.18 14.03 -11.25
N VAL A 252 4.02 13.10 -10.83
CA VAL A 252 5.25 13.40 -10.07
C VAL A 252 6.43 13.69 -11.01
N PHE A 253 6.63 12.86 -12.03
CA PHE A 253 7.79 13.03 -12.92
C PHE A 253 7.59 14.12 -13.99
N LYS A 254 6.36 14.45 -14.36
CA LYS A 254 6.11 15.54 -15.32
C LYS A 254 6.37 16.93 -14.72
N ASN A 255 6.22 17.10 -13.41
CA ASN A 255 6.52 18.36 -12.73
C ASN A 255 8.00 18.49 -12.31
N GLY A 256 8.81 17.45 -12.42
CA GLY A 256 10.25 17.50 -12.12
C GLY A 256 11.13 18.00 -13.27
N SER A 257 10.62 17.99 -14.50
CA SER A 257 11.33 18.48 -15.69
C SER A 257 11.20 20.00 -15.90
N ASP A 258 10.30 20.66 -15.17
CA ASP A 258 10.08 22.12 -15.28
C ASP A 258 10.87 22.94 -14.24
N VAL A 259 11.74 22.30 -13.45
CA VAL A 259 12.54 22.93 -12.37
C VAL A 259 14.05 22.71 -12.58
N SER A 260 14.48 22.29 -13.79
CA SER A 260 15.91 22.19 -14.14
C SER A 260 16.36 23.36 -15.01
#